data_559aa46e8e7c4a6aa32fabedca9d7a01
#
_entry.id   559aa46e8e7c4a6aa32fabedca9d7a01
#
_cell.length_a   1.000
_cell.length_b   1.000
_cell.length_c   1.000
_cell.angle_alpha   90.00
_cell.angle_beta   90.00
_cell.angle_gamma   90.00
#
_symmetry.space_group_name_H-M   'P 1'
#
loop_
_entity.id
_entity.type
_entity.pdbx_description
1 polymer ?
#
loop_
_entity_poly.entity_id
_entity_poly.type
_entity_poly.pdbx_seq_one_letter_code
_entity_poly.pdbx_strand_id
1 'polypeptide(L)'
;DGAVIDVGGGTTGISILKDGRVVYTVDEPTGGTHMNLVISGAYGISIPEAEAYKRNEANKRDVYATIRPVVEKMAAISKRALQEGGYEKGTPIVVVGGASNFEEFTKTFSQYIGLPVDKPLYPEFVTPLGIAMGSEH
;
A
#
# COMPACT_ATOMS: atom_id res chain seq x y z
N ASP A 1 6.67 16.44 -6.57
CA ASP A 1 6.81 16.27 -5.13
C ASP A 1 5.69 15.39 -4.61
N GLY A 2 5.98 14.58 -3.63
CA GLY A 2 4.97 13.71 -3.06
C GLY A 2 5.57 12.48 -2.42
N ALA A 3 4.69 11.50 -2.11
CA ALA A 3 5.10 10.24 -1.53
C ALA A 3 4.44 9.08 -2.27
N VAL A 4 5.16 7.99 -2.40
CA VAL A 4 4.68 6.75 -3.00
C VAL A 4 4.79 5.65 -1.97
N ILE A 5 3.67 4.94 -1.75
CA ILE A 5 3.62 3.77 -0.88
C ILE A 5 3.35 2.57 -1.78
N ASP A 6 4.34 1.71 -1.91
CA ASP A 6 4.28 0.53 -2.78
C ASP A 6 4.06 -0.72 -1.93
N VAL A 7 2.86 -1.28 -1.98
CA VAL A 7 2.52 -2.46 -1.21
C VAL A 7 2.79 -3.71 -2.06
N GLY A 8 3.98 -4.23 -1.93
CA GLY A 8 4.42 -5.44 -2.63
C GLY A 8 4.07 -6.72 -1.89
N GLY A 9 4.60 -7.84 -2.35
CA GLY A 9 4.37 -9.16 -1.77
C GLY A 9 4.97 -9.31 -0.38
N GLY A 10 6.25 -9.00 -0.22
CA GLY A 10 6.97 -9.19 1.04
C GLY A 10 7.22 -7.92 1.83
N THR A 11 7.14 -6.76 1.17
CA THR A 11 7.49 -5.49 1.80
C THR A 11 6.53 -4.38 1.39
N THR A 12 6.47 -3.33 2.21
CA THR A 12 5.87 -2.06 1.86
C THR A 12 6.98 -1.04 1.73
N GLY A 13 7.17 -0.50 0.53
CA GLY A 13 8.18 0.51 0.26
C GLY A 13 7.56 1.90 0.34
N ILE A 14 8.20 2.79 1.08
CA ILE A 14 7.77 4.19 1.20
C ILE A 14 8.87 5.07 0.64
N SER A 15 8.53 5.91 -0.35
CA SER A 15 9.46 6.83 -0.99
C SER A 15 8.90 8.25 -0.96
N ILE A 16 9.77 9.21 -0.65
CA ILE A 16 9.41 10.62 -0.69
C ILE A 16 10.22 11.28 -1.80
N LEU A 17 9.52 12.01 -2.66
CA LEU A 17 10.11 12.68 -3.82
C LEU A 17 10.02 14.19 -3.66
N LYS A 18 11.12 14.86 -3.97
CA LYS A 18 11.21 16.32 -4.05
C LYS A 18 11.98 16.71 -5.31
N ASP A 19 11.41 17.60 -6.10
CA ASP A 19 12.02 18.06 -7.35
C ASP A 19 12.37 16.91 -8.30
N GLY A 20 11.48 15.92 -8.40
CA GLY A 20 11.66 14.75 -9.25
C GLY A 20 12.69 13.73 -8.74
N ARG A 21 13.17 13.88 -7.52
CA ARG A 21 14.19 12.99 -6.94
C ARG A 21 13.67 12.30 -5.71
N VAL A 22 14.08 11.04 -5.53
CA VAL A 22 13.81 10.32 -4.29
C VAL A 22 14.77 10.83 -3.22
N VAL A 23 14.23 11.49 -2.21
CA VAL A 23 15.02 12.04 -1.10
C VAL A 23 14.98 11.18 0.15
N TYR A 24 14.06 10.25 0.23
CA TYR A 24 13.93 9.31 1.34
C TYR A 24 13.25 8.06 0.84
N THR A 25 13.76 6.90 1.25
CA THR A 25 13.12 5.63 0.94
C THR A 25 13.38 4.65 2.08
N VAL A 26 12.39 3.82 2.38
CA VAL A 26 12.49 2.76 3.37
C VAL A 26 11.60 1.61 2.96
N ASP A 27 12.03 0.39 3.26
CA ASP A 27 11.25 -0.82 3.04
C ASP A 27 10.90 -1.43 4.40
N GLU A 28 9.61 -1.68 4.60
CA GLU A 28 9.11 -2.32 5.80
C GLU A 28 8.70 -3.76 5.47
N PRO A 29 9.05 -4.75 6.31
CA PRO A 29 8.80 -6.15 6.00
C PRO A 29 7.34 -6.56 6.27
N THR A 30 6.40 -5.82 5.70
CA THR A 30 4.97 -6.08 5.79
C THR A 30 4.35 -5.81 4.44
N GLY A 31 3.77 -6.82 3.82
CA GLY A 31 3.19 -6.69 2.48
C GLY A 31 2.07 -7.69 2.26
N GLY A 32 1.78 -7.95 0.98
CA GLY A 32 0.69 -8.84 0.57
C GLY A 32 0.80 -10.26 1.11
N THR A 33 2.03 -10.75 1.36
CA THR A 33 2.25 -12.07 1.97
C THR A 33 1.63 -12.15 3.36
N HIS A 34 1.68 -11.08 4.14
CA HIS A 34 1.06 -11.04 5.47
C HIS A 34 -0.46 -11.12 5.37
N MET A 35 -1.04 -10.52 4.33
CA MET A 35 -2.47 -10.64 4.07
C MET A 35 -2.84 -12.09 3.79
N ASN A 36 -2.05 -12.78 2.98
CA ASN A 36 -2.29 -14.19 2.66
C ASN A 36 -2.19 -15.08 3.89
N LEU A 37 -1.23 -14.81 4.78
CA LEU A 37 -1.10 -15.56 6.04
C LEU A 37 -2.35 -15.38 6.93
N VAL A 38 -2.86 -14.17 7.03
CA VAL A 38 -4.07 -13.89 7.82
C VAL A 38 -5.28 -14.59 7.21
N ILE A 39 -5.44 -14.54 5.90
CA ILE A 39 -6.55 -15.20 5.19
C ILE A 39 -6.45 -16.73 5.37
N SER A 40 -5.26 -17.27 5.18
CA SER A 40 -5.01 -18.70 5.37
C SER A 40 -5.44 -19.17 6.76
N GLY A 41 -5.02 -18.44 7.80
CA GLY A 41 -5.40 -18.77 9.17
C GLY A 41 -6.88 -18.62 9.46
N ALA A 42 -7.51 -17.56 8.93
CA ALA A 42 -8.92 -17.27 9.19
C ALA A 42 -9.86 -18.27 8.52
N TYR A 43 -9.51 -18.73 7.31
CA TYR A 43 -10.40 -19.61 6.54
C TYR A 43 -9.93 -21.07 6.50
N GLY A 44 -8.80 -21.40 7.13
CA GLY A 44 -8.27 -22.76 7.14
C GLY A 44 -7.89 -23.28 5.77
N ILE A 45 -7.31 -22.42 4.93
CA ILE A 45 -6.89 -22.75 3.56
C ILE A 45 -5.38 -22.57 3.41
N SER A 46 -4.81 -23.11 2.33
CA SER A 46 -3.38 -22.96 2.05
C SER A 46 -3.04 -21.53 1.61
N ILE A 47 -1.75 -21.18 1.64
CA ILE A 47 -1.29 -19.87 1.19
C ILE A 47 -1.64 -19.61 -0.30
N PRO A 48 -1.39 -20.55 -1.23
CA PRO A 48 -1.83 -20.36 -2.63
C PRO A 48 -3.35 -20.19 -2.77
N GLU A 49 -4.12 -20.93 -1.99
CA GLU A 49 -5.58 -20.79 -1.97
C GLU A 49 -6.00 -19.41 -1.43
N ALA A 50 -5.30 -18.92 -0.42
CA ALA A 50 -5.54 -17.59 0.14
C ALA A 50 -5.31 -16.50 -0.91
N GLU A 51 -4.26 -16.61 -1.71
CA GLU A 51 -4.00 -15.67 -2.79
C GLU A 51 -5.11 -15.68 -3.84
N ALA A 52 -5.57 -16.86 -4.24
CA ALA A 52 -6.67 -17.00 -5.18
C ALA A 52 -7.97 -16.45 -4.59
N TYR A 53 -8.24 -16.74 -3.32
CA TYR A 53 -9.43 -16.25 -2.62
C TYR A 53 -9.45 -14.72 -2.55
N LYS A 54 -8.31 -14.12 -2.25
CA LYS A 54 -8.12 -12.67 -2.18
C LYS A 54 -8.41 -11.99 -3.52
N ARG A 55 -8.07 -12.62 -4.64
CA ARG A 55 -8.24 -12.06 -5.98
C ARG A 55 -9.65 -12.16 -6.51
N ASN A 56 -10.49 -12.99 -5.92
CA ASN A 56 -11.86 -13.18 -6.37
C ASN A 56 -12.72 -11.99 -5.95
N GLU A 57 -13.32 -11.32 -6.93
CA GLU A 57 -14.17 -10.14 -6.71
C GLU A 57 -15.33 -10.41 -5.73
N ALA A 58 -15.92 -11.62 -5.80
CA ALA A 58 -17.03 -11.99 -4.93
C ALA A 58 -16.64 -12.02 -3.45
N ASN A 59 -15.36 -12.21 -3.15
CA ASN A 59 -14.85 -12.34 -1.79
C ASN A 59 -14.29 -11.01 -1.22
N LYS A 60 -14.19 -9.95 -2.02
CA LYS A 60 -13.47 -8.73 -1.63
C LYS A 60 -13.94 -8.13 -0.32
N ARG A 61 -15.23 -8.07 -0.09
CA ARG A 61 -15.77 -7.50 1.15
C ARG A 61 -15.33 -8.30 2.39
N ASP A 62 -15.51 -9.63 2.34
CA ASP A 62 -15.15 -10.50 3.46
C ASP A 62 -13.65 -10.55 3.67
N VAL A 63 -12.89 -10.61 2.59
CA VAL A 63 -11.43 -10.59 2.63
C VAL A 63 -10.93 -9.31 3.29
N TYR A 64 -11.47 -8.16 2.88
CA TYR A 64 -11.03 -6.89 3.45
C TYR A 64 -11.29 -6.81 4.95
N ALA A 65 -12.47 -7.27 5.40
CA ALA A 65 -12.77 -7.33 6.81
C ALA A 65 -11.76 -8.18 7.59
N THR A 66 -11.28 -9.27 6.98
CA THR A 66 -10.29 -10.17 7.56
C THR A 66 -8.88 -9.55 7.60
N ILE A 67 -8.47 -8.88 6.52
CA ILE A 67 -7.11 -8.32 6.43
C ILE A 67 -6.99 -6.90 6.99
N ARG A 68 -8.09 -6.28 7.37
CA ARG A 68 -8.10 -4.90 7.86
C ARG A 68 -7.04 -4.61 8.93
N PRO A 69 -6.82 -5.46 9.95
CA PRO A 69 -5.77 -5.20 10.94
C PRO A 69 -4.37 -5.11 10.32
N VAL A 70 -4.09 -5.90 9.29
CA VAL A 70 -2.81 -5.83 8.57
C VAL A 70 -2.70 -4.51 7.81
N VAL A 71 -3.76 -4.09 7.13
CA VAL A 71 -3.79 -2.82 6.38
C VAL A 71 -3.62 -1.64 7.33
N GLU A 72 -4.26 -1.68 8.48
CA GLU A 72 -4.13 -0.65 9.51
C GLU A 72 -2.69 -0.55 10.03
N LYS A 73 -2.05 -1.69 10.24
CA LYS A 73 -0.64 -1.73 10.65
C LYS A 73 0.27 -1.14 9.58
N MET A 74 0.04 -1.48 8.31
CA MET A 74 0.79 -0.91 7.19
C MET A 74 0.62 0.61 7.12
N ALA A 75 -0.60 1.09 7.33
CA ALA A 75 -0.90 2.52 7.31
C ALA A 75 -0.19 3.26 8.45
N ALA A 76 -0.17 2.68 9.65
CA ALA A 76 0.52 3.24 10.79
C ALA A 76 2.05 3.31 10.57
N ILE A 77 2.62 2.25 10.00
CA ILE A 77 4.03 2.20 9.64
C ILE A 77 4.36 3.26 8.59
N SER A 78 3.49 3.39 7.58
CA SER A 78 3.67 4.38 6.52
C SER A 78 3.61 5.80 7.05
N LYS A 79 2.68 6.08 7.96
CA LYS A 79 2.59 7.39 8.62
C LYS A 79 3.90 7.74 9.31
N ARG A 80 4.44 6.80 10.08
CA ARG A 80 5.70 7.00 10.80
C ARG A 80 6.85 7.25 9.83
N ALA A 81 6.94 6.47 8.76
CA ALA A 81 7.97 6.63 7.74
C ALA A 81 7.89 8.00 7.06
N LEU A 82 6.68 8.48 6.75
CA LEU A 82 6.49 9.80 6.17
C LEU A 82 6.97 10.91 7.12
N GLN A 83 6.69 10.77 8.41
CA GLN A 83 7.15 11.72 9.41
C GLN A 83 8.67 11.73 9.54
N GLU A 84 9.27 10.54 9.62
CA GLU A 84 10.73 10.40 9.73
C GLU A 84 11.46 10.90 8.48
N GLY A 85 10.86 10.71 7.30
CA GLY A 85 11.43 11.15 6.04
C GLY A 85 11.21 12.61 5.70
N GLY A 86 10.49 13.33 6.52
CA GLY A 86 10.24 14.76 6.30
C GLY A 86 9.24 15.04 5.19
N TYR A 87 8.19 14.22 5.08
CA TYR A 87 7.13 14.42 4.10
C TYR A 87 6.54 15.83 4.21
N GLU A 88 6.43 16.50 3.08
CA GLU A 88 5.91 17.86 3.02
C GLU A 88 4.38 17.85 2.87
N LYS A 89 3.70 18.42 3.86
CA LYS A 89 2.26 18.49 3.90
C LYS A 89 1.69 19.22 2.68
N GLY A 90 0.66 18.65 2.08
CA GLY A 90 0.04 19.23 0.89
C GLY A 90 0.52 18.64 -0.42
N THR A 91 1.57 17.81 -0.41
CA THR A 91 1.98 17.09 -1.61
C THR A 91 1.21 15.76 -1.74
N PRO A 92 1.06 15.22 -2.96
CA PRO A 92 0.28 13.99 -3.16
C PRO A 92 0.89 12.77 -2.47
N ILE A 93 0.04 11.89 -1.96
CA ILE A 93 0.41 10.56 -1.47
C ILE A 93 -0.32 9.55 -2.34
N VAL A 94 0.42 8.63 -2.95
CA VAL A 94 -0.14 7.62 -3.86
C VAL A 94 0.22 6.24 -3.34
N VAL A 95 -0.76 5.34 -3.28
CA VAL A 95 -0.56 3.94 -2.93
C VAL A 95 -0.62 3.11 -4.20
N VAL A 96 0.41 2.28 -4.42
CA VAL A 96 0.53 1.42 -5.59
C VAL A 96 0.82 -0.01 -5.17
N GLY A 97 0.89 -0.92 -6.15
CA GLY A 97 1.22 -2.32 -5.93
C GLY A 97 0.00 -3.23 -5.99
N GLY A 98 0.23 -4.53 -6.25
CA GLY A 98 -0.85 -5.49 -6.44
C GLY A 98 -1.75 -5.68 -5.23
N ALA A 99 -1.21 -5.49 -4.03
CA ALA A 99 -1.99 -5.64 -2.80
C ALA A 99 -2.90 -4.44 -2.52
N SER A 100 -2.77 -3.33 -3.27
CA SER A 100 -3.56 -2.12 -3.08
C SER A 100 -4.89 -2.12 -3.86
N ASN A 101 -5.31 -3.26 -4.42
CA ASN A 101 -6.51 -3.37 -5.26
C ASN A 101 -7.84 -3.29 -4.51
N PHE A 102 -7.83 -3.28 -3.20
CA PHE A 102 -9.04 -3.14 -2.41
C PHE A 102 -9.47 -1.68 -2.34
N GLU A 103 -10.76 -1.44 -2.59
CA GLU A 103 -11.32 -0.10 -2.61
C GLU A 103 -11.11 0.66 -1.29
N GLU A 104 -11.26 -0.04 -0.18
CA GLU A 104 -11.14 0.52 1.16
C GLU A 104 -9.69 0.76 1.58
N PHE A 105 -8.73 0.30 0.80
CA PHE A 105 -7.31 0.37 1.13
C PHE A 105 -6.86 1.82 1.30
N THR A 106 -7.16 2.66 0.30
CA THR A 106 -6.81 4.08 0.35
C THR A 106 -7.54 4.82 1.47
N LYS A 107 -8.79 4.43 1.77
CA LYS A 107 -9.55 5.02 2.86
C LYS A 107 -8.89 4.75 4.21
N THR A 108 -8.48 3.51 4.44
CA THR A 108 -7.80 3.14 5.69
C THR A 108 -6.48 3.88 5.84
N PHE A 109 -5.70 3.95 4.76
CA PHE A 109 -4.44 4.71 4.76
C PHE A 109 -4.68 6.19 5.04
N SER A 110 -5.68 6.79 4.40
CA SER A 110 -6.02 8.20 4.64
C SER A 110 -6.42 8.47 6.08
N GLN A 111 -7.19 7.57 6.68
CA GLN A 111 -7.62 7.72 8.08
C GLN A 111 -6.43 7.68 9.05
N TYR A 112 -5.50 6.75 8.85
CA TYR A 112 -4.36 6.58 9.75
C TYR A 112 -3.31 7.65 9.55
N ILE A 113 -3.04 8.04 8.30
CA ILE A 113 -2.06 9.07 7.97
C ILE A 113 -2.62 10.45 8.30
N GLY A 114 -3.94 10.61 8.22
CA GLY A 114 -4.59 11.89 8.46
C GLY A 114 -4.52 12.85 7.28
N LEU A 115 -4.18 12.35 6.09
CA LEU A 115 -4.06 13.11 4.86
C LEU A 115 -4.69 12.33 3.71
N PRO A 116 -5.17 13.01 2.64
CA PRO A 116 -5.71 12.32 1.49
C PRO A 116 -4.67 11.41 0.84
N VAL A 117 -5.07 10.18 0.51
CA VAL A 117 -4.24 9.21 -0.17
C VAL A 117 -4.97 8.75 -1.42
N ASP A 118 -4.30 8.79 -2.55
CA ASP A 118 -4.87 8.41 -3.83
C ASP A 118 -4.32 7.08 -4.32
N LYS A 119 -5.07 6.45 -5.23
CA LYS A 119 -4.68 5.22 -5.89
C LYS A 119 -4.66 5.50 -7.40
N PRO A 120 -3.60 5.08 -8.13
CA PRO A 120 -3.56 5.23 -9.58
C PRO A 120 -4.70 4.45 -10.24
N LEU A 121 -5.10 4.88 -11.43
CA LEU A 121 -6.17 4.21 -12.20
C LEU A 121 -5.83 2.76 -12.52
N TYR A 122 -4.55 2.46 -12.78
CA TYR A 122 -4.07 1.11 -13.09
C TYR A 122 -2.88 0.76 -12.19
N PRO A 123 -3.13 0.47 -10.90
CA PRO A 123 -2.05 0.30 -9.92
C PRO A 123 -1.12 -0.88 -10.22
N GLU A 124 -1.60 -1.92 -10.90
CA GLU A 124 -0.81 -3.10 -11.24
C GLU A 124 0.27 -2.84 -12.29
N PHE A 125 0.15 -1.76 -13.04
CA PHE A 125 1.13 -1.38 -14.06
C PHE A 125 2.05 -0.25 -13.62
N VAL A 126 1.84 0.28 -12.42
CA VAL A 126 2.63 1.40 -11.91
C VAL A 126 3.73 0.86 -11.02
N THR A 127 4.97 1.27 -11.29
CA THR A 127 6.14 0.94 -10.48
C THR A 127 6.66 2.21 -9.82
N PRO A 128 7.44 2.09 -8.74
CA PRO A 128 8.07 3.29 -8.14
C PRO A 128 8.86 4.10 -9.14
N LEU A 129 9.58 3.42 -10.04
CA LEU A 129 10.33 4.11 -11.10
C LEU A 129 9.39 4.83 -12.08
N GLY A 130 8.32 4.17 -12.52
CA GLY A 130 7.35 4.77 -13.41
C GLY A 130 6.67 5.98 -12.80
N ILE A 131 6.34 5.93 -11.52
CA ILE A 131 5.75 7.05 -10.80
C ILE A 131 6.75 8.21 -10.69
N ALA A 132 8.01 7.93 -10.39
CA ALA A 132 9.05 8.96 -10.33
C ALA A 132 9.21 9.66 -11.68
N MET A 133 9.19 8.91 -12.77
CA MET A 133 9.24 9.46 -14.12
C MET A 133 7.99 10.30 -14.43
N GLY A 134 6.82 9.82 -14.02
CA GLY A 134 5.58 10.55 -14.19
C GLY A 134 5.55 11.87 -13.43
N SER A 135 6.13 11.90 -12.23
CA SER A 135 6.17 13.12 -11.42
C SER A 135 7.15 14.17 -11.94
N GLU A 136 8.02 13.81 -12.88
CA GLU A 136 8.92 14.77 -13.56
C GLU A 136 8.20 15.59 -14.65
N HIS A 137 7.02 15.16 -15.01
CA HIS A 137 6.22 15.80 -16.04
C HIS A 137 5.17 16.72 -15.43
#